data_d4ee01e4dfec96460613ed2434d227ac
#
_entry.id   d4ee01e4dfec96460613ed2434d227ac
#
_cell.length_a   1.000
_cell.length_b   1.000
_cell.length_c   1.000
_cell.angle_alpha   90.00
_cell.angle_beta   90.00
_cell.angle_gamma   90.00
#
_symmetry.space_group_name_H-M   'P 1'
#
loop_
_entity.id
_entity.type
_entity.pdbx_description
1 polymer ?
#
loop_
_entity_poly.entity_id
_entity_poly.type
_entity_poly.pdbx_seq_one_letter_code
_entity_poly.pdbx_strand_id
1 'polypeptide(L)'
;MSTKAEDTQKNILDTARKHFLKDGLTGASLRNIVKDAGLTTGAFYKYYPTKEALFDALTDPYMEHIYQIYDQIVEEFEKLSASDQTRNMSDTSSDGMEQMVDYIYDHYDNFRLLLKCGDSGKFELFIHNMVEREMKSSLKYMEKMKEAGVKIPVVEESLMHMIYRSEER
;
A
#
# COMPACT_ATOMS: atom_id res chain seq x y z
N MET A 1 6.77 -2.94 27.97
CA MET A 1 8.22 -3.24 27.86
C MET A 1 8.41 -4.17 26.66
N SER A 2 9.24 -3.78 25.70
CA SER A 2 9.56 -4.62 24.54
C SER A 2 10.34 -5.88 25.01
N THR A 3 10.09 -7.01 24.37
CA THR A 3 10.86 -8.23 24.64
C THR A 3 12.18 -8.18 23.90
N LYS A 4 13.19 -8.95 24.38
CA LYS A 4 14.50 -9.08 23.69
C LYS A 4 14.33 -9.55 22.24
N ALA A 5 13.30 -10.33 21.94
CA ALA A 5 13.00 -10.80 20.59
C ALA A 5 12.50 -9.67 19.69
N GLU A 6 11.59 -8.82 20.20
CA GLU A 6 11.08 -7.64 19.49
C GLU A 6 12.19 -6.62 19.21
N ASP A 7 13.08 -6.37 20.19
CA ASP A 7 14.24 -5.48 19.99
C ASP A 7 15.18 -6.02 18.91
N THR A 8 15.41 -7.34 18.89
CA THR A 8 16.22 -7.99 17.86
C THR A 8 15.57 -7.87 16.49
N GLN A 9 14.26 -8.12 16.38
CA GLN A 9 13.52 -8.02 15.14
C GLN A 9 13.54 -6.58 14.59
N LYS A 10 13.32 -5.59 15.46
CA LYS A 10 13.41 -4.19 15.10
C LYS A 10 14.78 -3.82 14.56
N ASN A 11 15.85 -4.26 15.24
CA ASN A 11 17.23 -4.01 14.78
C ASN A 11 17.52 -4.63 13.41
N ILE A 12 17.00 -5.85 13.14
CA ILE A 12 17.11 -6.48 11.81
C ILE A 12 16.42 -5.61 10.75
N LEU A 13 15.17 -5.19 11.00
CA LEU A 13 14.38 -4.39 10.06
C LEU A 13 15.04 -3.02 9.81
N ASP A 14 15.49 -2.33 10.83
CA ASP A 14 16.15 -1.02 10.70
C ASP A 14 17.47 -1.12 9.92
N THR A 15 18.23 -2.20 10.14
CA THR A 15 19.47 -2.47 9.40
C THR A 15 19.18 -2.80 7.94
N ALA A 16 18.20 -3.68 7.68
CA ALA A 16 17.82 -4.07 6.34
C ALA A 16 17.28 -2.89 5.52
N ARG A 17 16.46 -2.02 6.13
CA ARG A 17 15.94 -0.80 5.48
C ARG A 17 17.07 0.05 4.93
N LYS A 18 18.13 0.27 5.70
CA LYS A 18 19.30 1.06 5.26
C LYS A 18 20.00 0.43 4.05
N HIS A 19 20.18 -0.90 4.07
CA HIS A 19 20.79 -1.62 2.96
C HIS A 19 19.93 -1.60 1.70
N PHE A 20 18.63 -1.83 1.83
CA PHE A 20 17.71 -1.80 0.69
C PHE A 20 17.57 -0.39 0.09
N LEU A 21 17.49 0.65 0.92
CA LEU A 21 17.45 2.03 0.43
C LEU A 21 18.73 2.43 -0.30
N LYS A 22 19.88 1.87 0.12
CA LYS A 22 21.17 2.14 -0.52
C LYS A 22 21.36 1.36 -1.82
N ASP A 23 21.16 0.04 -1.76
CA ASP A 23 21.65 -0.90 -2.78
C ASP A 23 20.51 -1.53 -3.62
N GLY A 24 19.24 -1.26 -3.29
CA GLY A 24 18.06 -1.96 -3.84
C GLY A 24 17.91 -3.37 -3.28
N LEU A 25 16.82 -4.07 -3.66
CA LEU A 25 16.57 -5.43 -3.18
C LEU A 25 17.61 -6.41 -3.74
N THR A 26 17.84 -6.41 -5.04
CA THR A 26 18.79 -7.31 -5.70
C THR A 26 20.23 -7.06 -5.24
N GLY A 27 20.64 -5.78 -5.14
CA GLY A 27 22.01 -5.40 -4.80
C GLY A 27 22.37 -5.59 -3.31
N ALA A 28 21.37 -5.56 -2.42
CA ALA A 28 21.60 -5.69 -0.99
C ALA A 28 22.10 -7.09 -0.62
N SER A 29 23.22 -7.15 0.13
CA SER A 29 23.82 -8.40 0.62
C SER A 29 23.22 -8.83 1.95
N LEU A 30 22.52 -9.96 1.98
CA LEU A 30 21.99 -10.53 3.21
C LEU A 30 23.08 -10.79 4.26
N ARG A 31 24.28 -11.23 3.82
CA ARG A 31 25.43 -11.44 4.72
C ARG A 31 25.86 -10.14 5.41
N ASN A 32 25.85 -9.02 4.68
CA ASN A 32 26.20 -7.72 5.26
C ASN A 32 25.10 -7.23 6.20
N ILE A 33 23.82 -7.41 5.86
CA ILE A 33 22.69 -7.09 6.74
C ILE A 33 22.82 -7.85 8.07
N VAL A 34 23.04 -9.16 8.03
CA VAL A 34 23.20 -10.02 9.22
C VAL A 34 24.39 -9.55 10.07
N LYS A 35 25.53 -9.26 9.44
CA LYS A 35 26.74 -8.76 10.12
C LYS A 35 26.48 -7.42 10.80
N ASP A 36 25.89 -6.48 10.08
CA ASP A 36 25.66 -5.11 10.58
C ASP A 36 24.57 -5.07 11.65
N ALA A 37 23.62 -6.03 11.63
CA ALA A 37 22.66 -6.24 12.70
C ALA A 37 23.27 -6.91 13.96
N GLY A 38 24.54 -7.30 13.91
CA GLY A 38 25.26 -7.94 15.04
C GLY A 38 24.78 -9.36 15.33
N LEU A 39 24.27 -10.09 14.32
CA LEU A 39 23.72 -11.43 14.47
C LEU A 39 24.57 -12.50 13.79
N THR A 40 24.40 -13.73 14.25
CA THR A 40 24.86 -14.90 13.48
C THR A 40 23.83 -15.23 12.40
N THR A 41 24.26 -15.84 11.30
CA THR A 41 23.38 -16.29 10.21
C THR A 41 22.27 -17.20 10.73
N GLY A 42 22.56 -18.14 11.63
CA GLY A 42 21.56 -19.02 12.21
C GLY A 42 20.55 -18.31 13.11
N ALA A 43 20.96 -17.23 13.81
CA ALA A 43 20.02 -16.40 14.58
C ALA A 43 19.10 -15.58 13.68
N PHE A 44 19.62 -15.04 12.58
CA PHE A 44 18.85 -14.30 11.61
C PHE A 44 17.75 -15.15 10.96
N TYR A 45 18.07 -16.36 10.48
CA TYR A 45 17.12 -17.23 9.81
C TYR A 45 15.93 -17.72 10.68
N LYS A 46 15.99 -17.50 12.00
CA LYS A 46 14.85 -17.70 12.89
C LYS A 46 13.77 -16.62 12.73
N TYR A 47 14.15 -15.44 12.26
CA TYR A 47 13.23 -14.30 12.06
C TYR A 47 12.77 -14.23 10.60
N TYR A 48 13.69 -14.34 9.66
CA TYR A 48 13.41 -14.18 8.24
C TYR A 48 14.11 -15.27 7.42
N PRO A 49 13.33 -16.12 6.70
CA PRO A 49 13.90 -17.24 5.95
C PRO A 49 14.63 -16.79 4.67
N THR A 50 14.25 -15.63 4.10
CA THR A 50 14.83 -15.08 2.87
C THR A 50 15.01 -13.58 2.95
N LYS A 51 15.73 -13.01 1.99
CA LYS A 51 15.86 -11.56 1.82
C LYS A 51 14.53 -10.92 1.39
N GLU A 52 13.78 -11.62 0.58
CA GLU A 52 12.45 -11.24 0.14
C GLU A 52 11.47 -11.17 1.32
N ALA A 53 11.43 -12.19 2.18
CA ALA A 53 10.59 -12.16 3.38
C ALA A 53 10.96 -11.01 4.34
N LEU A 54 12.22 -10.62 4.39
CA LEU A 54 12.67 -9.45 5.13
C LEU A 54 12.20 -8.13 4.48
N PHE A 55 12.21 -8.07 3.16
CA PHE A 55 11.68 -6.94 2.40
C PHE A 55 10.16 -6.83 2.55
N ASP A 56 9.45 -7.97 2.47
CA ASP A 56 8.00 -8.06 2.68
C ASP A 56 7.61 -7.49 4.06
N ALA A 57 8.34 -7.86 5.10
CA ALA A 57 8.09 -7.32 6.45
C ALA A 57 8.31 -5.80 6.57
N LEU A 58 9.09 -5.20 5.68
CA LEU A 58 9.31 -3.75 5.61
C LEU A 58 8.28 -3.00 4.75
N THR A 59 7.51 -3.69 3.93
CA THR A 59 6.63 -3.06 2.95
C THR A 59 5.17 -3.46 3.11
N ASP A 60 4.86 -4.74 3.28
CA ASP A 60 3.49 -5.25 3.27
C ASP A 60 2.58 -4.62 4.34
N PRO A 61 3.01 -4.46 5.61
CA PRO A 61 2.15 -3.85 6.62
C PRO A 61 1.72 -2.43 6.28
N TYR A 62 2.57 -1.68 5.57
CA TYR A 62 2.31 -0.29 5.19
C TYR A 62 1.40 -0.17 3.98
N MET A 63 1.58 -1.05 2.99
CA MET A 63 0.65 -1.15 1.85
C MET A 63 -0.74 -1.58 2.32
N GLU A 64 -0.80 -2.61 3.16
CA GLU A 64 -2.06 -3.12 3.71
C GLU A 64 -2.81 -2.05 4.51
N HIS A 65 -2.10 -1.22 5.26
CA HIS A 65 -2.74 -0.13 6.00
C HIS A 65 -3.34 0.94 5.08
N ILE A 66 -2.69 1.28 3.96
CA ILE A 66 -3.29 2.17 2.94
C ILE A 66 -4.57 1.55 2.37
N TYR A 67 -4.57 0.24 2.07
CA TYR A 67 -5.78 -0.44 1.62
C TYR A 67 -6.89 -0.36 2.67
N GLN A 68 -6.57 -0.55 3.96
CA GLN A 68 -7.54 -0.45 5.05
C GLN A 68 -8.11 0.96 5.20
N ILE A 69 -7.28 2.02 5.09
CA ILE A 69 -7.75 3.41 5.09
C ILE A 69 -8.75 3.61 3.94
N TYR A 70 -8.37 3.21 2.73
CA TYR A 70 -9.23 3.33 1.55
C TYR A 70 -10.54 2.56 1.71
N ASP A 71 -10.47 1.27 2.06
CA ASP A 71 -11.64 0.40 2.20
C ASP A 71 -12.61 0.93 3.28
N GLN A 72 -12.10 1.48 4.39
CA GLN A 72 -12.92 2.09 5.45
C GLN A 72 -13.65 3.35 4.95
N ILE A 73 -12.96 4.23 4.23
CA ILE A 73 -13.57 5.45 3.66
C ILE A 73 -14.67 5.08 2.68
N VAL A 74 -14.42 4.12 1.80
CA VAL A 74 -15.40 3.62 0.84
C VAL A 74 -16.60 2.99 1.55
N GLU A 75 -16.38 2.18 2.57
CA GLU A 75 -17.47 1.55 3.34
C GLU A 75 -18.37 2.60 4.01
N GLU A 76 -17.80 3.64 4.60
CA GLU A 76 -18.56 4.72 5.20
C GLU A 76 -19.33 5.53 4.15
N PHE A 77 -18.71 5.81 3.02
CA PHE A 77 -19.35 6.50 1.91
C PHE A 77 -20.51 5.69 1.30
N GLU A 78 -20.36 4.38 1.14
CA GLU A 78 -21.40 3.49 0.64
C GLU A 78 -22.67 3.46 1.53
N LYS A 79 -22.56 3.72 2.83
CA LYS A 79 -23.69 3.79 3.77
C LYS A 79 -24.57 5.04 3.58
N LEU A 80 -24.04 6.09 2.95
CA LEU A 80 -24.76 7.34 2.70
C LEU A 80 -25.89 7.13 1.67
N SER A 81 -26.93 7.96 1.74
CA SER A 81 -27.95 8.04 0.67
C SER A 81 -27.33 8.51 -0.64
N ALA A 82 -27.96 8.20 -1.78
CA ALA A 82 -27.48 8.66 -3.09
C ALA A 82 -27.33 10.20 -3.17
N SER A 83 -28.25 10.95 -2.55
CA SER A 83 -28.18 12.42 -2.50
C SER A 83 -27.01 12.91 -1.64
N ASP A 84 -26.71 12.23 -0.52
CA ASP A 84 -25.60 12.60 0.35
C ASP A 84 -24.26 12.19 -0.27
N GLN A 85 -24.19 11.04 -0.96
CA GLN A 85 -23.02 10.66 -1.74
C GLN A 85 -22.68 11.69 -2.81
N THR A 86 -23.67 12.16 -3.58
CA THR A 86 -23.47 13.19 -4.60
C THR A 86 -23.00 14.52 -4.00
N ARG A 87 -23.49 14.87 -2.80
CA ARG A 87 -23.12 16.13 -2.12
C ARG A 87 -21.72 16.07 -1.51
N ASN A 88 -21.36 14.94 -0.91
CA ASN A 88 -20.15 14.80 -0.10
C ASN A 88 -18.98 14.15 -0.84
N MET A 89 -19.14 13.75 -2.09
CA MET A 89 -18.10 13.03 -2.85
C MET A 89 -16.75 13.77 -2.85
N SER A 90 -16.77 15.08 -3.14
CA SER A 90 -15.54 15.88 -3.19
C SER A 90 -14.83 15.92 -1.84
N ASP A 91 -15.58 16.16 -0.78
CA ASP A 91 -15.02 16.31 0.57
C ASP A 91 -14.51 14.96 1.07
N THR A 92 -15.27 13.88 0.90
CA THR A 92 -14.85 12.52 1.26
C THR A 92 -13.60 12.08 0.50
N SER A 93 -13.51 12.39 -0.79
CA SER A 93 -12.32 12.07 -1.60
C SER A 93 -11.10 12.87 -1.14
N SER A 94 -11.28 14.15 -0.81
CA SER A 94 -10.21 15.02 -0.32
C SER A 94 -9.69 14.56 1.04
N ASP A 95 -10.59 14.31 1.99
CA ASP A 95 -10.23 13.87 3.34
C ASP A 95 -9.57 12.48 3.31
N GLY A 96 -10.04 11.59 2.45
CA GLY A 96 -9.44 10.28 2.25
C GLY A 96 -8.04 10.33 1.66
N MET A 97 -7.84 11.20 0.67
CA MET A 97 -6.51 11.42 0.10
C MET A 97 -5.54 12.01 1.13
N GLU A 98 -5.99 12.99 1.94
CA GLU A 98 -5.18 13.58 3.00
C GLU A 98 -4.72 12.51 4.00
N GLN A 99 -5.62 11.67 4.49
CA GLN A 99 -5.28 10.58 5.42
C GLN A 99 -4.24 9.60 4.85
N MET A 100 -4.39 9.21 3.57
CA MET A 100 -3.42 8.32 2.91
C MET A 100 -2.06 8.99 2.73
N VAL A 101 -2.05 10.27 2.32
CA VAL A 101 -0.82 11.05 2.15
C VAL A 101 -0.09 11.23 3.47
N ASP A 102 -0.79 11.60 4.54
CA ASP A 102 -0.21 11.76 5.88
C ASP A 102 0.43 10.45 6.35
N TYR A 103 -0.27 9.32 6.18
CA TYR A 103 0.29 8.02 6.53
C TYR A 103 1.55 7.67 5.72
N ILE A 104 1.58 7.98 4.42
CA ILE A 104 2.76 7.79 3.57
C ILE A 104 3.93 8.65 4.06
N TYR A 105 3.68 9.90 4.46
CA TYR A 105 4.73 10.77 5.00
C TYR A 105 5.26 10.29 6.36
N ASP A 106 4.39 9.83 7.24
CA ASP A 106 4.77 9.28 8.55
C ASP A 106 5.64 8.00 8.40
N HIS A 107 5.46 7.28 7.29
CA HIS A 107 6.18 6.05 6.99
C HIS A 107 7.01 6.14 5.70
N TYR A 108 7.52 7.35 5.42
CA TYR A 108 8.15 7.70 4.15
C TYR A 108 9.23 6.72 3.68
N ASP A 109 10.13 6.28 4.58
CA ASP A 109 11.21 5.36 4.21
C ASP A 109 10.70 3.97 3.79
N ASN A 110 9.55 3.52 4.31
CA ASN A 110 8.94 2.25 3.94
C ASN A 110 8.33 2.32 2.54
N PHE A 111 7.63 3.41 2.22
CA PHE A 111 7.11 3.64 0.86
C PHE A 111 8.22 3.94 -0.16
N ARG A 112 9.26 4.64 0.25
CA ARG A 112 10.45 4.85 -0.59
C ARG A 112 11.14 3.54 -0.98
N LEU A 113 11.06 2.49 -0.14
CA LEU A 113 11.56 1.16 -0.49
C LEU A 113 10.85 0.57 -1.71
N LEU A 114 9.53 0.76 -1.84
CA LEU A 114 8.77 0.28 -3.00
C LEU A 114 9.32 0.86 -4.31
N LEU A 115 9.61 2.16 -4.31
CA LEU A 115 10.18 2.85 -5.49
C LEU A 115 11.63 2.46 -5.73
N LYS A 116 12.44 2.38 -4.66
CA LYS A 116 13.87 2.06 -4.76
C LYS A 116 14.13 0.62 -5.16
N CYS A 117 13.23 -0.29 -4.78
CA CYS A 117 13.29 -1.72 -5.07
C CYS A 117 12.23 -2.13 -6.10
N GLY A 118 12.09 -1.34 -7.18
CA GLY A 118 11.14 -1.59 -8.27
C GLY A 118 11.31 -2.97 -8.93
N ASP A 119 12.52 -3.54 -8.86
CA ASP A 119 12.81 -4.92 -9.29
C ASP A 119 12.06 -6.00 -8.48
N SER A 120 11.42 -5.64 -7.37
CA SER A 120 10.56 -6.54 -6.59
C SER A 120 9.16 -6.75 -7.19
N GLY A 121 8.70 -5.87 -8.08
CA GLY A 121 7.33 -5.84 -8.60
C GLY A 121 6.26 -5.42 -7.58
N LYS A 122 6.66 -5.05 -6.35
CA LYS A 122 5.70 -4.71 -5.29
C LYS A 122 5.03 -3.36 -5.49
N PHE A 123 5.72 -2.40 -6.07
CA PHE A 123 5.11 -1.10 -6.38
C PHE A 123 3.99 -1.26 -7.41
N GLU A 124 4.24 -2.01 -8.48
CA GLU A 124 3.25 -2.32 -9.51
C GLU A 124 2.05 -3.07 -8.91
N LEU A 125 2.31 -4.03 -8.03
CA LEU A 125 1.24 -4.76 -7.32
C LEU A 125 0.44 -3.83 -6.41
N PHE A 126 1.10 -2.89 -5.72
CA PHE A 126 0.43 -1.91 -4.87
C PHE A 126 -0.51 -1.01 -5.69
N ILE A 127 -0.03 -0.47 -6.79
CA ILE A 127 -0.85 0.37 -7.70
C ILE A 127 -2.01 -0.46 -8.28
N HIS A 128 -1.73 -1.67 -8.79
CA HIS A 128 -2.75 -2.55 -9.32
C HIS A 128 -3.89 -2.80 -8.31
N ASN A 129 -3.56 -3.13 -7.08
CA ASN A 129 -4.54 -3.38 -6.03
C ASN A 129 -5.34 -2.11 -5.65
N MET A 130 -4.74 -0.92 -5.70
CA MET A 130 -5.46 0.34 -5.49
C MET A 130 -6.44 0.62 -6.61
N VAL A 131 -6.01 0.44 -7.87
CA VAL A 131 -6.84 0.61 -9.07
C VAL A 131 -8.04 -0.36 -9.05
N GLU A 132 -7.84 -1.63 -8.70
CA GLU A 132 -8.92 -2.61 -8.59
C GLU A 132 -9.98 -2.19 -7.53
N ARG A 133 -9.54 -1.65 -6.39
CA ARG A 133 -10.44 -1.13 -5.35
C ARG A 133 -11.24 0.06 -5.85
N GLU A 134 -10.58 1.02 -6.49
CA GLU A 134 -11.22 2.22 -7.03
C GLU A 134 -12.25 1.87 -8.11
N MET A 135 -11.92 0.95 -9.04
CA MET A 135 -12.85 0.47 -10.05
C MET A 135 -14.10 -0.14 -9.42
N LYS A 136 -13.90 -1.02 -8.44
CA LYS A 136 -15.01 -1.68 -7.75
C LYS A 136 -15.92 -0.70 -7.02
N SER A 137 -15.33 0.29 -6.34
CA SER A 137 -16.07 1.35 -5.65
C SER A 137 -16.84 2.23 -6.64
N SER A 138 -16.20 2.65 -7.73
CA SER A 138 -16.81 3.47 -8.79
C SER A 138 -17.99 2.77 -9.47
N LEU A 139 -17.89 1.47 -9.75
CA LEU A 139 -18.98 0.68 -10.34
C LEU A 139 -20.19 0.62 -9.39
N LYS A 140 -19.97 0.35 -8.09
CA LYS A 140 -21.04 0.36 -7.10
C LYS A 140 -21.72 1.72 -6.97
N TYR A 141 -20.93 2.81 -6.98
CA TYR A 141 -21.46 4.16 -6.95
C TYR A 141 -22.35 4.43 -8.17
N MET A 142 -21.90 4.08 -9.38
CA MET A 142 -22.67 4.26 -10.60
C MET A 142 -23.99 3.47 -10.57
N GLU A 143 -23.98 2.23 -10.10
CA GLU A 143 -25.17 1.40 -9.96
C GLU A 143 -26.18 2.04 -9.00
N LYS A 144 -25.73 2.47 -7.83
CA LYS A 144 -26.55 3.14 -6.82
C LYS A 144 -27.17 4.46 -7.35
N MET A 145 -26.39 5.26 -8.09
CA MET A 145 -26.89 6.49 -8.71
C MET A 145 -27.95 6.19 -9.77
N LYS A 146 -27.74 5.16 -10.60
CA LYS A 146 -28.70 4.72 -11.60
C LYS A 146 -30.02 4.26 -10.95
N GLU A 147 -29.96 3.47 -9.89
CA GLU A 147 -31.14 3.03 -9.14
C GLU A 147 -31.90 4.21 -8.51
N ALA A 148 -31.19 5.23 -8.03
CA ALA A 148 -31.77 6.46 -7.50
C ALA A 148 -32.31 7.42 -8.56
N GLY A 149 -32.18 7.09 -9.86
CA GLY A 149 -32.61 7.94 -10.96
C GLY A 149 -31.76 9.19 -11.19
N VAL A 150 -30.57 9.23 -10.63
CA VAL A 150 -29.59 10.31 -10.81
C VAL A 150 -28.90 10.13 -12.15
N LYS A 151 -28.95 11.17 -13.00
CA LYS A 151 -28.22 11.16 -14.27
C LYS A 151 -26.74 11.39 -14.03
N ILE A 152 -25.95 10.35 -14.14
CA ILE A 152 -24.49 10.40 -14.18
C ILE A 152 -24.02 10.07 -15.59
N PRO A 153 -22.86 10.59 -16.03
CA PRO A 153 -22.24 10.16 -17.28
C PRO A 153 -22.04 8.64 -17.24
N VAL A 154 -22.58 7.93 -18.23
CA VAL A 154 -22.32 6.49 -18.35
C VAL A 154 -20.93 6.33 -18.95
N VAL A 155 -19.99 5.87 -18.12
CA VAL A 155 -18.69 5.43 -18.59
C VAL A 155 -18.81 3.94 -18.86
N GLU A 156 -18.57 3.51 -20.09
CA GLU A 156 -18.54 2.08 -20.40
C GLU A 156 -17.43 1.39 -19.59
N GLU A 157 -17.72 0.20 -19.07
CA GLU A 157 -16.77 -0.61 -18.28
C GLU A 157 -15.44 -0.81 -19.03
N SER A 158 -15.51 -1.01 -20.36
CA SER A 158 -14.33 -1.10 -21.23
C SER A 158 -13.49 0.18 -21.25
N LEU A 159 -14.13 1.36 -21.14
CA LEU A 159 -13.43 2.64 -21.10
C LEU A 159 -12.80 2.87 -19.71
N MET A 160 -13.48 2.46 -18.64
CA MET A 160 -12.91 2.48 -17.29
C MET A 160 -11.65 1.60 -17.21
N HIS A 161 -11.72 0.38 -17.71
CA HIS A 161 -10.54 -0.48 -17.81
C HIS A 161 -9.39 0.14 -18.62
N MET A 162 -9.69 0.88 -19.70
CA MET A 162 -8.65 1.56 -20.47
C MET A 162 -8.02 2.74 -19.72
N ILE A 163 -8.82 3.54 -19.00
CA ILE A 163 -8.33 4.67 -18.23
C ILE A 163 -7.37 4.16 -17.13
N TYR A 164 -7.79 3.18 -16.34
CA TYR A 164 -6.99 2.64 -15.25
C TYR A 164 -5.75 1.87 -15.74
N ARG A 165 -5.83 1.14 -16.86
CA ARG A 165 -4.66 0.48 -17.47
C ARG A 165 -3.63 1.45 -18.06
N SER A 166 -4.03 2.67 -18.41
CA SER A 166 -3.09 3.67 -18.94
C SER A 166 -2.18 4.25 -17.87
N GLU A 167 -2.58 4.15 -16.60
CA GLU A 167 -1.80 4.59 -15.44
C GLU A 167 -0.78 3.53 -14.96
N GLU A 168 -0.89 2.27 -15.42
CA GLU A 168 0.07 1.19 -15.14
C GLU A 168 1.33 1.23 -16.03
N ARG A 169 1.50 2.23 -16.91
CA ARG A 169 2.65 2.39 -17.81
C ARG A 169 3.50 3.59 -17.43
#